data_35b35eb0beb9f7828d0b5d718b2e0b75
#
_entry.id   35b35eb0beb9f7828d0b5d718b2e0b75
#
_cell.length_a   1.000
_cell.length_b   1.000
_cell.length_c   1.000
_cell.angle_alpha   90.00
_cell.angle_beta   90.00
_cell.angle_gamma   90.00
#
_symmetry.space_group_name_H-M   'P 1'
#
loop_
_entity.id
_entity.type
_entity.pdbx_description
1 polymer ?
#
loop_
_entity_poly.entity_id
_entity_poly.type
_entity_poly.pdbx_seq_one_letter_code
_entity_poly.pdbx_strand_id
1 'polypeptide(L)'
;MYGGSVISCSTQERAAVLIEPSDDLSFHLSSDTFIVRSPDDLKLDGGYFDVAKSICDFLDLSDRKFSLRWGCNVPFSAGLSSSSAVMVSMLSAILAFFDRDEHLYSRAEMARHIELHYLVLCGYQDAYMCAFGGVNYMDFRRKQFYRSFGDEPYTTMEPLAPYLNDFPFILAHTGVKRSSGTIHKPIRERWLEGDREVLRSYNRIAHLARMGKRAMLAGDWEELGELMMENHSIQKELGGSSPENDSLIKAAIEGGAMGAKLAGAGGGGTIIALATDPEQVIEAVKDSGASRILMPRPTPGVTVREIQTDSDRKEAEDELASRAAQEDFH
;
A
#
# COMPACT_ATOMS: atom_id res chain seq x y z
N MET A 1 8.18 -6.23 7.57
CA MET A 1 8.15 -6.37 9.03
C MET A 1 9.00 -7.54 9.51
N TYR A 2 8.88 -8.71 8.92
CA TYR A 2 9.51 -9.97 9.38
C TYR A 2 10.72 -10.41 8.55
N GLY A 3 11.30 -9.54 7.73
CA GLY A 3 12.51 -9.82 6.93
C GLY A 3 12.33 -10.87 5.83
N GLY A 4 11.12 -11.04 5.33
CA GLY A 4 10.80 -12.01 4.28
C GLY A 4 10.88 -11.44 2.87
N SER A 5 10.31 -12.19 1.93
CA SER A 5 10.16 -11.78 0.53
C SER A 5 8.68 -11.71 0.17
N VAL A 6 8.34 -10.87 -0.80
CA VAL A 6 6.96 -10.68 -1.28
C VAL A 6 6.95 -10.36 -2.77
N ILE A 7 5.88 -10.75 -3.45
CA ILE A 7 5.53 -10.22 -4.77
C ILE A 7 4.35 -9.29 -4.57
N SER A 8 4.45 -8.08 -5.08
CA SER A 8 3.38 -7.08 -5.02
C SER A 8 3.22 -6.37 -6.34
N CYS A 9 2.03 -5.82 -6.57
CA CYS A 9 1.74 -4.97 -7.71
C CYS A 9 1.09 -3.66 -7.28
N SER A 10 1.29 -2.62 -8.06
CA SER A 10 0.48 -1.42 -8.00
C SER A 10 -0.86 -1.62 -8.70
N THR A 11 -1.81 -0.75 -8.41
CA THR A 11 -3.11 -0.71 -9.10
C THR A 11 -3.27 0.62 -9.86
N GLN A 12 -4.37 0.78 -10.55
CA GLN A 12 -4.72 2.02 -11.25
C GLN A 12 -5.26 3.13 -10.33
N GLU A 13 -5.66 2.77 -9.11
CA GLU A 13 -6.05 3.73 -8.09
C GLU A 13 -4.84 4.53 -7.63
N ARG A 14 -5.03 5.84 -7.40
CA ARG A 14 -3.92 6.77 -7.13
C ARG A 14 -4.24 7.71 -5.97
N ALA A 15 -3.19 8.17 -5.32
CA ALA A 15 -3.19 9.41 -4.58
C ALA A 15 -2.51 10.50 -5.43
N ALA A 16 -3.01 11.72 -5.36
CA ALA A 16 -2.42 12.89 -5.98
C ALA A 16 -2.25 14.00 -4.95
N VAL A 17 -1.19 14.79 -5.10
CA VAL A 17 -0.87 15.91 -4.23
C VAL A 17 -0.44 17.08 -5.09
N LEU A 18 -0.99 18.27 -4.78
CA LEU A 18 -0.58 19.55 -5.33
C LEU A 18 0.07 20.37 -4.22
N ILE A 19 1.26 20.88 -4.45
CA ILE A 19 1.98 21.80 -3.57
C ILE A 19 2.23 23.11 -4.30
N GLU A 20 1.96 24.22 -3.62
CA GLU A 20 2.11 25.58 -4.19
C GLU A 20 2.66 26.55 -3.15
N PRO A 21 3.39 27.61 -3.58
CA PRO A 21 3.72 28.72 -2.70
C PRO A 21 2.46 29.33 -2.08
N SER A 22 2.52 29.72 -0.80
CA SER A 22 1.43 30.34 -0.07
C SER A 22 1.97 31.34 0.96
N ASP A 23 1.11 32.17 1.53
CA ASP A 23 1.50 33.08 2.61
C ASP A 23 1.57 32.37 3.98
N ASP A 24 0.93 31.22 4.11
CA ASP A 24 0.89 30.38 5.30
C ASP A 24 1.27 28.92 4.96
N LEU A 25 1.65 28.14 5.97
CA LEU A 25 1.67 26.68 5.87
C LEU A 25 0.24 26.17 6.05
N SER A 26 -0.34 25.62 5.01
CA SER A 26 -1.74 25.18 5.02
C SER A 26 -1.96 23.83 4.33
N PHE A 27 -2.91 23.07 4.86
CA PHE A 27 -3.31 21.75 4.38
C PHE A 27 -4.78 21.76 4.00
N HIS A 28 -5.11 21.21 2.83
CA HIS A 28 -6.48 21.23 2.30
C HIS A 28 -6.88 19.82 1.85
N LEU A 29 -7.99 19.32 2.37
CA LEU A 29 -8.59 18.06 1.98
C LEU A 29 -10.09 18.28 1.78
N SER A 30 -10.59 18.08 0.56
CA SER A 30 -11.98 18.40 0.20
C SER A 30 -12.33 19.85 0.59
N SER A 31 -13.31 20.05 1.47
CA SER A 31 -13.71 21.38 1.98
C SER A 31 -12.93 21.83 3.21
N ASP A 32 -12.17 20.94 3.81
CA ASP A 32 -11.49 21.20 5.09
C ASP A 32 -10.14 21.87 4.87
N THR A 33 -9.84 22.84 5.73
CA THR A 33 -8.56 23.55 5.72
C THR A 33 -7.97 23.60 7.12
N PHE A 34 -6.68 23.27 7.20
CA PHE A 34 -5.89 23.38 8.41
C PHE A 34 -4.72 24.34 8.17
N ILE A 35 -4.55 25.34 9.04
CA ILE A 35 -3.47 26.33 8.95
C ILE A 35 -2.52 26.11 10.14
N VAL A 36 -1.25 25.88 9.86
CA VAL A 36 -0.19 25.78 10.86
C VAL A 36 0.29 27.18 11.23
N ARG A 37 0.13 27.56 12.49
CA ARG A 37 0.54 28.88 13.05
C ARG A 37 1.74 28.76 13.98
N SER A 38 1.98 27.58 14.48
CA SER A 38 3.08 27.28 15.39
C SER A 38 3.54 25.82 15.23
N PRO A 39 4.76 25.45 15.66
CA PRO A 39 5.18 24.05 15.67
C PRO A 39 4.24 23.12 16.46
N ASP A 40 3.53 23.64 17.46
CA ASP A 40 2.60 22.86 18.26
C ASP A 40 1.39 22.37 17.44
N ASP A 41 1.03 23.05 16.35
CA ASP A 41 -0.06 22.66 15.46
C ASP A 41 0.28 21.41 14.63
N LEU A 42 1.55 21.02 14.54
CA LEU A 42 2.00 19.79 13.91
C LEU A 42 1.84 18.55 14.81
N LYS A 43 1.42 18.72 16.07
CA LYS A 43 1.09 17.58 16.95
C LYS A 43 -0.07 16.79 16.37
N LEU A 44 0.08 15.46 16.37
CA LEU A 44 -0.91 14.55 15.84
C LEU A 44 -2.15 14.51 16.74
N ASP A 45 -3.32 14.47 16.14
CA ASP A 45 -4.62 14.46 16.82
C ASP A 45 -5.54 13.29 16.40
N GLY A 46 -5.04 12.39 15.54
CA GLY A 46 -5.79 11.27 14.97
C GLY A 46 -6.63 11.68 13.75
N GLY A 47 -6.44 12.90 13.24
CA GLY A 47 -7.21 13.46 12.13
C GLY A 47 -6.61 13.17 10.75
N TYR A 48 -7.35 13.57 9.73
CA TYR A 48 -6.97 13.36 8.31
C TYR A 48 -5.71 14.14 7.90
N PHE A 49 -5.34 15.20 8.64
CA PHE A 49 -4.16 16.01 8.38
C PHE A 49 -2.87 15.44 8.97
N ASP A 50 -2.94 14.37 9.74
CA ASP A 50 -1.78 13.81 10.45
C ASP A 50 -0.68 13.32 9.52
N VAL A 51 -1.01 12.90 8.29
CA VAL A 51 0.00 12.58 7.28
C VAL A 51 0.83 13.81 6.92
N ALA A 52 0.18 14.95 6.64
CA ALA A 52 0.85 16.20 6.31
C ALA A 52 1.65 16.73 7.51
N LYS A 53 1.05 16.70 8.71
CA LYS A 53 1.71 17.12 9.96
C LYS A 53 2.98 16.30 10.22
N SER A 54 2.91 14.98 10.10
CA SER A 54 4.05 14.09 10.35
C SER A 54 5.20 14.31 9.37
N ILE A 55 4.93 14.58 8.10
CA ILE A 55 5.97 14.89 7.12
C ILE A 55 6.61 16.25 7.43
N CYS A 56 5.78 17.27 7.73
CA CYS A 56 6.28 18.61 8.04
C CYS A 56 7.10 18.64 9.33
N ASP A 57 6.70 17.88 10.36
CA ASP A 57 7.47 17.74 11.60
C ASP A 57 8.79 17.00 11.35
N PHE A 58 8.76 15.88 10.66
CA PHE A 58 9.95 15.08 10.32
C PHE A 58 10.99 15.87 9.50
N LEU A 59 10.53 16.73 8.58
CA LEU A 59 11.39 17.53 7.71
C LEU A 59 11.74 18.92 8.27
N ASP A 60 11.24 19.27 9.46
CA ASP A 60 11.42 20.58 10.12
C ASP A 60 10.93 21.75 9.25
N LEU A 61 9.66 21.68 8.84
CA LEU A 61 9.04 22.65 7.92
C LEU A 61 8.02 23.58 8.59
N SER A 62 7.96 23.64 9.90
CA SER A 62 6.95 24.42 10.64
C SER A 62 6.99 25.93 10.37
N ASP A 63 8.14 26.47 9.94
CA ASP A 63 8.37 27.87 9.58
C ASP A 63 8.25 28.15 8.07
N ARG A 64 7.98 27.13 7.26
CA ARG A 64 7.86 27.25 5.81
C ARG A 64 6.46 27.65 5.38
N LYS A 65 6.37 28.26 4.21
CA LYS A 65 5.13 28.83 3.65
C LYS A 65 4.79 28.17 2.33
N PHE A 66 3.80 27.28 2.36
CA PHE A 66 3.26 26.60 1.20
C PHE A 66 1.89 26.01 1.51
N SER A 67 1.12 25.71 0.49
CA SER A 67 -0.14 24.98 0.62
C SER A 67 -0.02 23.56 0.04
N LEU A 68 -0.64 22.61 0.72
CA LEU A 68 -0.80 21.23 0.26
C LEU A 68 -2.28 20.94 0.03
N ARG A 69 -2.60 20.42 -1.15
CA ARG A 69 -3.92 19.85 -1.46
C ARG A 69 -3.74 18.43 -1.95
N TRP A 70 -4.59 17.50 -1.54
CA TRP A 70 -4.51 16.13 -1.99
C TRP A 70 -5.86 15.46 -2.15
N GLY A 71 -5.89 14.38 -2.92
CA GLY A 71 -7.02 13.47 -3.09
C GLY A 71 -6.54 12.05 -3.30
N CYS A 72 -7.37 11.06 -2.95
CA CYS A 72 -7.04 9.65 -3.07
C CYS A 72 -8.30 8.86 -3.44
N ASN A 73 -8.24 8.05 -4.50
CA ASN A 73 -9.32 7.15 -4.87
C ASN A 73 -9.04 5.67 -4.51
N VAL A 74 -7.95 5.44 -3.77
CA VAL A 74 -7.67 4.13 -3.16
C VAL A 74 -8.58 3.96 -1.96
N PRO A 75 -9.40 2.89 -1.88
CA PRO A 75 -10.28 2.66 -0.75
C PRO A 75 -9.53 2.62 0.58
N PHE A 76 -9.91 3.47 1.53
CA PHE A 76 -9.32 3.46 2.87
C PHE A 76 -9.70 2.19 3.63
N SER A 77 -8.79 1.71 4.48
CA SER A 77 -8.97 0.49 5.30
C SER A 77 -9.24 -0.80 4.52
N ALA A 78 -9.06 -0.79 3.20
CA ALA A 78 -9.26 -1.95 2.32
C ALA A 78 -8.04 -2.88 2.23
N GLY A 79 -6.90 -2.50 2.81
CA GLY A 79 -5.63 -3.24 2.67
C GLY A 79 -4.96 -3.03 1.30
N LEU A 80 -5.24 -1.90 0.65
CA LEU A 80 -4.68 -1.50 -0.65
C LEU A 80 -3.68 -0.33 -0.53
N SER A 81 -3.10 -0.12 0.66
CA SER A 81 -2.01 0.83 0.91
C SER A 81 -2.37 2.32 0.66
N SER A 82 -3.63 2.72 0.92
CA SER A 82 -4.07 4.11 0.71
C SER A 82 -3.26 5.13 1.53
N SER A 83 -2.97 4.84 2.80
CA SER A 83 -2.14 5.68 3.65
C SER A 83 -0.73 5.88 3.07
N SER A 84 -0.07 4.79 2.70
CA SER A 84 1.27 4.84 2.11
C SER A 84 1.28 5.53 0.73
N ALA A 85 0.18 5.42 -0.04
CA ALA A 85 0.06 6.12 -1.32
C ALA A 85 0.01 7.64 -1.11
N VAL A 86 -0.78 8.13 -0.15
CA VAL A 86 -0.82 9.55 0.22
C VAL A 86 0.53 10.00 0.79
N MET A 87 1.12 9.22 1.70
CA MET A 87 2.42 9.50 2.32
C MET A 87 3.52 9.66 1.27
N VAL A 88 3.69 8.69 0.37
CA VAL A 88 4.74 8.71 -0.66
C VAL A 88 4.52 9.85 -1.67
N SER A 89 3.27 10.09 -2.09
CA SER A 89 2.94 11.19 -3.00
C SER A 89 3.24 12.55 -2.37
N MET A 90 2.82 12.77 -1.13
CA MET A 90 3.01 14.02 -0.41
C MET A 90 4.49 14.28 -0.10
N LEU A 91 5.19 13.28 0.42
CA LEU A 91 6.63 13.37 0.67
C LEU A 91 7.40 13.68 -0.62
N SER A 92 7.06 13.03 -1.73
CA SER A 92 7.73 13.26 -3.02
C SER A 92 7.49 14.67 -3.56
N ALA A 93 6.26 15.19 -3.42
CA ALA A 93 5.93 16.56 -3.82
C ALA A 93 6.69 17.59 -2.96
N ILE A 94 6.73 17.41 -1.64
CA ILE A 94 7.44 18.30 -0.72
C ILE A 94 8.95 18.29 -0.99
N LEU A 95 9.56 17.12 -1.17
CA LEU A 95 10.99 17.02 -1.47
C LEU A 95 11.34 17.75 -2.77
N ALA A 96 10.53 17.56 -3.83
CA ALA A 96 10.74 18.27 -5.10
C ALA A 96 10.54 19.78 -4.97
N PHE A 97 9.52 20.22 -4.24
CA PHE A 97 9.24 21.66 -4.02
C PHE A 97 10.39 22.38 -3.32
N PHE A 98 11.14 21.70 -2.47
CA PHE A 98 12.32 22.22 -1.77
C PHE A 98 13.65 21.82 -2.44
N ASP A 99 13.65 21.42 -3.71
CA ASP A 99 14.82 21.01 -4.49
C ASP A 99 15.68 19.93 -3.77
N ARG A 100 15.05 19.06 -3.00
CA ARG A 100 15.69 17.91 -2.34
C ARG A 100 15.64 16.70 -3.26
N ASP A 101 16.74 16.43 -3.95
CA ASP A 101 16.84 15.27 -4.85
C ASP A 101 17.11 13.99 -4.04
N GLU A 102 16.06 13.23 -3.82
CA GLU A 102 16.09 11.94 -3.17
C GLU A 102 15.69 10.84 -4.15
N HIS A 103 16.48 9.80 -4.26
CA HIS A 103 16.14 8.66 -5.10
C HIS A 103 14.99 7.84 -4.49
N LEU A 104 14.32 7.01 -5.31
CA LEU A 104 13.09 6.28 -4.92
C LEU A 104 13.27 5.39 -3.68
N TYR A 105 14.45 4.78 -3.50
CA TYR A 105 14.72 3.97 -2.31
C TYR A 105 14.72 4.83 -1.04
N SER A 106 15.35 6.01 -1.08
CA SER A 106 15.37 6.95 0.05
C SER A 106 13.97 7.44 0.37
N ARG A 107 13.18 7.81 -0.66
CA ARG A 107 11.78 8.23 -0.48
C ARG A 107 10.93 7.13 0.17
N ALA A 108 11.09 5.88 -0.27
CA ALA A 108 10.35 4.74 0.30
C ALA A 108 10.72 4.49 1.77
N GLU A 109 12.02 4.57 2.11
CA GLU A 109 12.47 4.42 3.50
C GLU A 109 12.01 5.58 4.38
N MET A 110 12.08 6.83 3.91
CA MET A 110 11.55 7.98 4.64
C MET A 110 10.04 7.84 4.88
N ALA A 111 9.28 7.55 3.84
CA ALA A 111 7.83 7.39 3.95
C ALA A 111 7.47 6.31 4.97
N ARG A 112 8.11 5.13 4.88
CA ARG A 112 7.93 4.05 5.85
C ARG A 112 8.35 4.47 7.25
N HIS A 113 9.46 5.20 7.41
CA HIS A 113 9.95 5.66 8.70
C HIS A 113 8.94 6.60 9.36
N ILE A 114 8.45 7.59 8.60
CA ILE A 114 7.43 8.53 9.08
C ILE A 114 6.15 7.79 9.46
N GLU A 115 5.63 6.92 8.58
CA GLU A 115 4.40 6.16 8.83
C GLU A 115 4.52 5.32 10.11
N LEU A 116 5.65 4.64 10.31
CA LEU A 116 5.90 3.78 11.47
C LEU A 116 5.98 4.56 12.78
N HIS A 117 6.69 5.69 12.79
CA HIS A 117 7.00 6.41 14.03
C HIS A 117 5.92 7.41 14.42
N TYR A 118 5.16 7.91 13.46
CA TYR A 118 4.16 8.95 13.69
C TYR A 118 2.72 8.41 13.64
N LEU A 119 2.41 7.45 12.76
CA LEU A 119 1.02 7.12 12.42
C LEU A 119 0.61 5.71 12.82
N VAL A 120 1.19 4.68 12.20
CA VAL A 120 0.72 3.31 12.35
C VAL A 120 1.83 2.27 12.20
N LEU A 121 1.69 1.16 12.92
CA LEU A 121 2.57 0.02 12.75
C LEU A 121 2.47 -0.55 11.33
N CYS A 122 3.50 -0.34 10.52
CA CYS A 122 3.55 -0.75 9.11
C CYS A 122 4.78 -1.60 8.77
N GLY A 123 4.72 -2.30 7.64
CA GLY A 123 5.85 -2.99 7.02
C GLY A 123 6.58 -2.07 6.03
N TYR A 124 7.43 -2.68 5.21
CA TYR A 124 8.19 -1.96 4.18
C TYR A 124 7.48 -1.95 2.82
N GLN A 125 6.71 -3.00 2.51
CA GLN A 125 6.22 -3.28 1.15
C GLN A 125 5.39 -2.15 0.55
N ASP A 126 4.52 -1.51 1.35
CA ASP A 126 3.55 -0.54 0.87
C ASP A 126 4.25 0.73 0.37
N ALA A 127 5.17 1.29 1.17
CA ALA A 127 5.94 2.47 0.80
C ALA A 127 6.79 2.21 -0.45
N TYR A 128 7.44 1.04 -0.53
CA TYR A 128 8.22 0.66 -1.72
C TYR A 128 7.34 0.48 -2.96
N MET A 129 6.17 -0.17 -2.84
CA MET A 129 5.28 -0.33 -3.98
C MET A 129 4.69 1.00 -4.46
N CYS A 130 4.35 1.92 -3.57
CA CYS A 130 3.90 3.25 -3.94
C CYS A 130 5.01 4.07 -4.63
N ALA A 131 6.26 3.91 -4.19
CA ALA A 131 7.38 4.60 -4.80
C ALA A 131 7.74 4.06 -6.19
N PHE A 132 7.81 2.73 -6.35
CA PHE A 132 8.31 2.09 -7.58
C PHE A 132 7.21 1.73 -8.58
N GLY A 133 6.02 1.33 -8.12
CA GLY A 133 4.93 0.85 -8.98
C GLY A 133 5.25 -0.45 -9.70
N GLY A 134 4.41 -0.81 -10.67
CA GLY A 134 4.58 -2.02 -11.49
C GLY A 134 4.28 -3.33 -10.75
N VAL A 135 4.94 -4.40 -11.14
CA VAL A 135 4.95 -5.70 -10.46
C VAL A 135 6.38 -5.99 -10.02
N ASN A 136 6.59 -6.19 -8.73
CA ASN A 136 7.94 -6.40 -8.19
C ASN A 136 8.01 -7.58 -7.23
N TYR A 137 9.12 -8.32 -7.32
CA TYR A 137 9.59 -9.14 -6.23
C TYR A 137 10.46 -8.28 -5.33
N MET A 138 10.13 -8.26 -4.05
CA MET A 138 10.86 -7.51 -3.02
C MET A 138 11.46 -8.45 -2.00
N ASP A 139 12.71 -8.21 -1.61
CA ASP A 139 13.41 -8.99 -0.61
C ASP A 139 13.86 -8.10 0.55
N PHE A 140 13.24 -8.32 1.70
CA PHE A 140 13.46 -7.57 2.93
C PHE A 140 14.40 -8.29 3.91
N ARG A 141 15.12 -9.34 3.47
CA ARG A 141 16.10 -10.01 4.32
C ARG A 141 17.15 -9.01 4.78
N ARG A 142 17.54 -9.11 6.05
CA ARG A 142 18.49 -8.24 6.73
C ARG A 142 17.98 -6.85 7.06
N LYS A 143 16.71 -6.53 6.73
CA LYS A 143 16.08 -5.33 7.26
C LYS A 143 15.90 -5.46 8.78
N GLN A 144 16.26 -4.42 9.51
CA GLN A 144 16.15 -4.38 10.96
C GLN A 144 15.16 -3.28 11.34
N PHE A 145 14.03 -3.69 11.87
CA PHE A 145 12.90 -2.83 12.16
C PHE A 145 13.22 -1.63 13.09
N TYR A 146 14.32 -1.73 13.84
CA TYR A 146 14.69 -0.74 14.88
C TYR A 146 15.84 0.18 14.46
N ARG A 147 16.42 0.00 13.27
CA ARG A 147 17.50 0.87 12.84
C ARG A 147 17.00 2.27 12.58
N SER A 148 17.86 3.26 12.82
CA SER A 148 17.61 4.60 12.38
C SER A 148 17.54 4.65 10.85
N PHE A 149 16.78 5.61 10.33
CA PHE A 149 16.54 5.76 8.89
C PHE A 149 17.84 5.74 8.06
N GLY A 150 18.90 6.43 8.51
CA GLY A 150 20.17 6.53 7.77
C GLY A 150 21.01 5.25 7.74
N ASP A 151 20.77 4.32 8.67
CA ASP A 151 21.55 3.09 8.83
C ASP A 151 20.87 1.86 8.22
N GLU A 152 19.63 2.00 7.77
CA GLU A 152 18.83 0.89 7.26
C GLU A 152 19.25 0.55 5.82
N PRO A 153 19.69 -0.70 5.53
CA PRO A 153 20.02 -1.08 4.17
C PRO A 153 18.77 -1.09 3.29
N TYR A 154 18.89 -0.61 2.07
CA TYR A 154 17.79 -0.65 1.11
C TYR A 154 17.36 -2.09 0.80
N THR A 155 16.06 -2.28 0.51
CA THR A 155 15.54 -3.57 0.06
C THR A 155 15.98 -3.88 -1.37
N THR A 156 15.99 -5.16 -1.73
CA THR A 156 16.12 -5.54 -3.15
C THR A 156 14.77 -5.39 -3.83
N MET A 157 14.71 -4.56 -4.87
CA MET A 157 13.57 -4.39 -5.77
C MET A 157 13.90 -5.04 -7.10
N GLU A 158 13.11 -6.02 -7.52
CA GLU A 158 13.28 -6.71 -8.79
C GLU A 158 12.00 -6.58 -9.61
N PRO A 159 11.98 -5.78 -10.68
CA PRO A 159 10.81 -5.60 -11.51
C PRO A 159 10.51 -6.86 -12.31
N LEU A 160 9.27 -7.35 -12.22
CA LEU A 160 8.77 -8.51 -12.94
C LEU A 160 7.92 -8.11 -14.16
N ALA A 161 7.24 -6.97 -14.08
CA ALA A 161 6.32 -6.51 -15.14
C ALA A 161 6.87 -6.61 -16.57
N PRO A 162 8.15 -6.28 -16.87
CA PRO A 162 8.68 -6.38 -18.23
C PRO A 162 8.75 -7.81 -18.79
N TYR A 163 8.62 -8.82 -17.93
CA TYR A 163 8.75 -10.24 -18.28
C TYR A 163 7.44 -11.00 -18.22
N LEU A 164 6.32 -10.32 -17.90
CA LEU A 164 4.99 -10.92 -17.79
C LEU A 164 4.20 -10.63 -19.07
N ASN A 165 3.66 -11.70 -19.68
CA ASN A 165 2.75 -11.57 -20.83
C ASN A 165 1.32 -11.28 -20.38
N ASP A 166 0.92 -11.84 -19.22
CA ASP A 166 -0.42 -11.76 -18.67
C ASP A 166 -0.36 -11.38 -17.18
N PHE A 167 -1.46 -10.83 -16.68
CA PHE A 167 -1.62 -10.50 -15.25
C PHE A 167 -3.06 -10.85 -14.79
N PRO A 168 -3.40 -12.15 -14.70
CA PRO A 168 -4.75 -12.64 -14.52
C PRO A 168 -5.20 -12.62 -13.06
N PHE A 169 -5.19 -11.46 -12.43
CA PHE A 169 -5.57 -11.29 -11.04
C PHE A 169 -6.86 -10.50 -10.88
N ILE A 170 -7.63 -10.87 -9.86
CA ILE A 170 -8.85 -10.19 -9.42
C ILE A 170 -8.67 -9.83 -7.95
N LEU A 171 -9.02 -8.61 -7.58
CA LEU A 171 -9.13 -8.16 -6.20
C LEU A 171 -10.60 -8.07 -5.84
N ALA A 172 -11.01 -8.70 -4.73
CA ALA A 172 -12.37 -8.59 -4.22
C ALA A 172 -12.34 -8.13 -2.76
N HIS A 173 -13.05 -7.04 -2.47
CA HIS A 173 -13.11 -6.43 -1.14
C HIS A 173 -14.32 -6.94 -0.37
N THR A 174 -14.12 -7.30 0.90
CA THR A 174 -15.17 -7.85 1.78
C THR A 174 -16.21 -6.82 2.26
N GLY A 175 -15.93 -5.52 2.13
CA GLY A 175 -16.73 -4.46 2.75
C GLY A 175 -16.41 -4.20 4.23
N VAL A 176 -15.59 -5.05 4.86
CA VAL A 176 -15.23 -4.90 6.28
C VAL A 176 -14.07 -3.91 6.42
N LYS A 177 -14.32 -2.82 7.13
CA LYS A 177 -13.30 -1.83 7.50
C LYS A 177 -12.47 -2.36 8.68
N ARG A 178 -11.16 -2.22 8.63
CA ARG A 178 -10.25 -2.69 9.69
C ARG A 178 -8.98 -1.86 9.79
N SER A 179 -8.32 -1.92 10.94
CA SER A 179 -6.97 -1.40 11.11
C SER A 179 -5.94 -2.53 10.96
N SER A 180 -5.00 -2.37 10.04
CA SER A 180 -3.89 -3.33 9.83
C SER A 180 -3.06 -3.54 11.10
N GLY A 181 -2.90 -2.51 11.91
CA GLY A 181 -2.17 -2.58 13.18
C GLY A 181 -2.78 -3.57 14.18
N THR A 182 -4.10 -3.70 14.20
CA THR A 182 -4.81 -4.63 15.09
C THR A 182 -4.45 -6.09 14.80
N ILE A 183 -4.29 -6.44 13.52
CA ILE A 183 -3.94 -7.80 13.09
C ILE A 183 -2.44 -8.06 13.26
N HIS A 184 -1.61 -7.09 12.91
CA HIS A 184 -0.15 -7.27 12.96
C HIS A 184 0.40 -7.30 14.39
N LYS A 185 -0.21 -6.58 15.33
CA LYS A 185 0.34 -6.44 16.69
C LYS A 185 0.52 -7.78 17.41
N PRO A 186 -0.48 -8.67 17.53
CA PRO A 186 -0.31 -9.94 18.22
C PRO A 186 0.72 -10.87 17.56
N ILE A 187 0.70 -10.94 16.22
CA ILE A 187 1.64 -11.77 15.46
C ILE A 187 3.08 -11.25 15.63
N ARG A 188 3.24 -9.90 15.63
CA ARG A 188 4.54 -9.26 15.83
C ARG A 188 5.08 -9.52 17.24
N GLU A 189 4.25 -9.44 18.26
CA GLU A 189 4.65 -9.75 19.64
C GLU A 189 5.20 -11.18 19.73
N ARG A 190 4.47 -12.17 19.23
CA ARG A 190 4.93 -13.56 19.14
C ARG A 190 6.26 -13.70 18.36
N TRP A 191 6.39 -12.97 17.24
CA TRP A 191 7.63 -12.99 16.46
C TRP A 191 8.81 -12.43 17.24
N LEU A 192 8.63 -11.34 17.98
CA LEU A 192 9.65 -10.71 18.83
C LEU A 192 10.07 -11.61 20.00
N GLU A 193 9.14 -12.36 20.55
CA GLU A 193 9.36 -13.36 21.62
C GLU A 193 10.07 -14.62 21.09
N GLY A 194 10.27 -14.73 19.79
CA GLY A 194 10.94 -15.87 19.16
C GLY A 194 10.05 -17.11 19.03
N ASP A 195 8.73 -16.92 18.95
CA ASP A 195 7.78 -18.02 18.75
C ASP A 195 8.15 -18.82 17.50
N ARG A 196 8.46 -20.09 17.70
CA ARG A 196 8.99 -20.98 16.64
C ARG A 196 7.98 -21.22 15.52
N GLU A 197 6.70 -21.25 15.82
CA GLU A 197 5.64 -21.42 14.82
C GLU A 197 5.60 -20.19 13.89
N VAL A 198 5.55 -18.99 14.46
CA VAL A 198 5.54 -17.72 13.72
C VAL A 198 6.80 -17.58 12.85
N LEU A 199 7.97 -17.88 13.42
CA LEU A 199 9.25 -17.83 12.69
C LEU A 199 9.28 -18.81 11.50
N ARG A 200 8.82 -20.06 11.69
CA ARG A 200 8.74 -21.08 10.61
C ARG A 200 7.76 -20.64 9.53
N SER A 201 6.58 -20.15 9.92
CA SER A 201 5.53 -19.68 9.03
C SER A 201 6.01 -18.55 8.13
N TYR A 202 6.64 -17.52 8.66
CA TYR A 202 7.18 -16.43 7.84
C TYR A 202 8.37 -16.85 6.97
N ASN A 203 9.21 -17.77 7.42
CA ASN A 203 10.25 -18.35 6.57
C ASN A 203 9.65 -19.16 5.41
N ARG A 204 8.56 -19.90 5.65
CA ARG A 204 7.84 -20.61 4.58
C ARG A 204 7.18 -19.63 3.62
N ILE A 205 6.49 -18.60 4.09
CA ILE A 205 5.91 -17.54 3.26
C ILE A 205 6.97 -16.89 2.36
N ALA A 206 8.17 -16.59 2.90
CA ALA A 206 9.26 -16.04 2.11
C ALA A 206 9.77 -17.03 1.04
N HIS A 207 9.75 -18.34 1.32
CA HIS A 207 10.07 -19.37 0.33
C HIS A 207 8.99 -19.44 -0.76
N LEU A 208 7.71 -19.41 -0.39
CA LEU A 208 6.59 -19.39 -1.35
C LEU A 208 6.68 -18.19 -2.30
N ALA A 209 7.06 -17.01 -1.81
CA ALA A 209 7.25 -15.84 -2.66
C ALA A 209 8.38 -16.05 -3.70
N ARG A 210 9.47 -16.73 -3.35
CA ARG A 210 10.54 -17.08 -4.31
C ARG A 210 10.07 -18.07 -5.35
N MET A 211 9.32 -19.10 -4.93
CA MET A 211 8.74 -20.08 -5.87
C MET A 211 7.68 -19.41 -6.76
N GLY A 212 6.81 -18.57 -6.19
CA GLY A 212 5.81 -17.81 -6.93
C GLY A 212 6.41 -16.87 -7.97
N LYS A 213 7.59 -16.26 -7.69
CA LYS A 213 8.32 -15.51 -8.71
C LYS A 213 8.68 -16.39 -9.90
N ARG A 214 9.18 -17.61 -9.65
CA ARG A 214 9.53 -18.55 -10.72
C ARG A 214 8.30 -18.97 -11.53
N ALA A 215 7.23 -19.37 -10.86
CA ALA A 215 5.98 -19.77 -11.49
C ALA A 215 5.42 -18.63 -12.36
N MET A 216 5.38 -17.40 -11.81
CA MET A 216 4.89 -16.21 -12.50
C MET A 216 5.69 -15.89 -13.78
N LEU A 217 7.04 -15.96 -13.72
CA LEU A 217 7.91 -15.74 -14.88
C LEU A 217 7.84 -16.87 -15.91
N ALA A 218 7.48 -18.07 -15.50
CA ALA A 218 7.24 -19.21 -16.39
C ALA A 218 5.83 -19.22 -17.00
N GLY A 219 4.90 -18.37 -16.50
CA GLY A 219 3.49 -18.42 -16.87
C GLY A 219 2.78 -19.65 -16.30
N ASP A 220 3.35 -20.30 -15.29
CA ASP A 220 2.76 -21.46 -14.62
C ASP A 220 1.77 -20.99 -13.55
N TRP A 221 0.57 -20.69 -14.01
CA TRP A 221 -0.51 -20.17 -13.18
C TRP A 221 -1.09 -21.22 -12.22
N GLU A 222 -1.01 -22.51 -12.57
CA GLU A 222 -1.44 -23.60 -11.69
C GLU A 222 -0.51 -23.69 -10.47
N GLU A 223 0.82 -23.76 -10.68
CA GLU A 223 1.80 -23.73 -9.58
C GLU A 223 1.62 -22.48 -8.73
N LEU A 224 1.45 -21.30 -9.36
CA LEU A 224 1.25 -20.05 -8.62
C LEU A 224 -0.02 -20.08 -7.76
N GLY A 225 -1.12 -20.65 -8.28
CA GLY A 225 -2.37 -20.83 -7.55
C GLY A 225 -2.21 -21.69 -6.30
N GLU A 226 -1.53 -22.84 -6.42
CA GLU A 226 -1.21 -23.71 -5.29
C GLU A 226 -0.38 -23.01 -4.21
N LEU A 227 0.67 -22.27 -4.62
CA LEU A 227 1.51 -21.48 -3.71
C LEU A 227 0.72 -20.37 -3.00
N MET A 228 -0.25 -19.74 -3.68
CA MET A 228 -1.15 -18.76 -3.09
C MET A 228 -2.05 -19.37 -2.03
N MET A 229 -2.62 -20.57 -2.29
CA MET A 229 -3.47 -21.29 -1.34
C MET A 229 -2.67 -21.72 -0.11
N GLU A 230 -1.45 -22.24 -0.27
CA GLU A 230 -0.57 -22.56 0.87
C GLU A 230 -0.26 -21.31 1.70
N ASN A 231 0.06 -20.18 1.04
CA ASN A 231 0.28 -18.91 1.73
C ASN A 231 -0.95 -18.50 2.56
N HIS A 232 -2.15 -18.65 1.99
CA HIS A 232 -3.38 -18.34 2.72
C HIS A 232 -3.59 -19.23 3.94
N SER A 233 -3.38 -20.56 3.81
CA SER A 233 -3.47 -21.49 4.94
C SER A 233 -2.57 -21.08 6.09
N ILE A 234 -1.31 -20.78 5.81
CA ILE A 234 -0.35 -20.32 6.83
C ILE A 234 -0.82 -19.02 7.49
N GLN A 235 -1.28 -18.05 6.71
CA GLN A 235 -1.77 -16.78 7.27
C GLN A 235 -3.03 -16.97 8.11
N LYS A 236 -3.92 -17.86 7.71
CA LYS A 236 -5.12 -18.24 8.48
C LYS A 236 -4.76 -18.89 9.81
N GLU A 237 -3.81 -19.83 9.83
CA GLU A 237 -3.31 -20.47 11.04
C GLU A 237 -2.68 -19.47 12.03
N LEU A 238 -2.03 -18.42 11.50
CA LEU A 238 -1.49 -17.30 12.29
C LEU A 238 -2.55 -16.33 12.80
N GLY A 239 -3.84 -16.52 12.45
CA GLY A 239 -4.94 -15.64 12.83
C GLY A 239 -5.11 -14.42 11.93
N GLY A 240 -4.53 -14.42 10.73
CA GLY A 240 -4.65 -13.30 9.79
C GLY A 240 -5.92 -13.31 8.93
N SER A 241 -6.71 -14.39 8.89
CA SER A 241 -7.94 -14.44 8.09
C SER A 241 -9.18 -14.06 8.91
N SER A 242 -10.27 -13.78 8.20
CA SER A 242 -11.61 -13.58 8.77
C SER A 242 -12.64 -14.46 8.06
N PRO A 243 -13.84 -14.68 8.64
CA PRO A 243 -14.91 -15.42 7.98
C PRO A 243 -15.27 -14.83 6.61
N GLU A 244 -15.25 -13.51 6.45
CA GLU A 244 -15.55 -12.82 5.21
C GLU A 244 -14.47 -13.06 4.15
N ASN A 245 -13.18 -13.03 4.55
CA ASN A 245 -12.09 -13.40 3.65
C ASN A 245 -12.23 -14.85 3.19
N ASP A 246 -12.47 -15.78 4.13
CA ASP A 246 -12.62 -17.20 3.84
C ASP A 246 -13.82 -17.47 2.91
N SER A 247 -14.93 -16.75 3.10
CA SER A 247 -16.13 -16.85 2.23
C SER A 247 -15.82 -16.42 0.79
N LEU A 248 -15.18 -15.26 0.60
CA LEU A 248 -14.81 -14.78 -0.73
C LEU A 248 -13.76 -15.66 -1.41
N ILE A 249 -12.78 -16.19 -0.65
CA ILE A 249 -11.77 -17.11 -1.19
C ILE A 249 -12.44 -18.42 -1.65
N LYS A 250 -13.34 -18.96 -0.84
CA LYS A 250 -14.10 -20.15 -1.21
C LYS A 250 -14.92 -19.91 -2.48
N ALA A 251 -15.65 -18.80 -2.55
CA ALA A 251 -16.43 -18.43 -3.73
C ALA A 251 -15.55 -18.27 -4.98
N ALA A 252 -14.38 -17.64 -4.85
CA ALA A 252 -13.44 -17.50 -5.97
C ALA A 252 -12.98 -18.86 -6.51
N ILE A 253 -12.64 -19.80 -5.62
CA ILE A 253 -12.23 -21.17 -6.02
C ILE A 253 -13.39 -21.94 -6.67
N GLU A 254 -14.59 -21.87 -6.08
CA GLU A 254 -15.81 -22.49 -6.66
C GLU A 254 -16.19 -21.88 -8.02
N GLY A 255 -15.87 -20.60 -8.23
CA GLY A 255 -16.02 -19.87 -9.50
C GLY A 255 -14.92 -20.17 -10.53
N GLY A 256 -13.93 -21.03 -10.20
CA GLY A 256 -12.90 -21.47 -11.15
C GLY A 256 -11.56 -20.75 -11.03
N ALA A 257 -11.31 -20.00 -9.94
CA ALA A 257 -9.98 -19.45 -9.69
C ALA A 257 -8.97 -20.58 -9.42
N MET A 258 -7.78 -20.47 -10.02
CA MET A 258 -6.66 -21.40 -9.81
C MET A 258 -6.09 -21.32 -8.39
N GLY A 259 -6.24 -20.15 -7.76
CA GLY A 259 -5.86 -19.93 -6.37
C GLY A 259 -6.41 -18.61 -5.87
N ALA A 260 -6.59 -18.50 -4.55
CA ALA A 260 -7.03 -17.27 -3.91
C ALA A 260 -6.43 -17.14 -2.51
N LYS A 261 -6.18 -15.91 -2.06
CA LYS A 261 -5.62 -15.63 -0.75
C LYS A 261 -6.02 -14.26 -0.25
N LEU A 262 -5.92 -14.04 1.04
CA LEU A 262 -6.05 -12.68 1.57
C LEU A 262 -4.92 -11.76 1.09
N ALA A 263 -5.22 -10.49 0.91
CA ALA A 263 -4.27 -9.43 0.62
C ALA A 263 -3.85 -8.69 1.90
N GLY A 264 -2.58 -8.33 1.99
CA GLY A 264 -2.04 -7.57 3.12
C GLY A 264 -2.14 -8.32 4.45
N ALA A 265 -2.56 -7.62 5.51
CA ALA A 265 -2.61 -8.14 6.88
C ALA A 265 -3.74 -9.15 7.14
N GLY A 266 -4.79 -9.15 6.33
CA GLY A 266 -6.00 -9.96 6.59
C GLY A 266 -6.99 -9.33 7.57
N GLY A 267 -7.83 -10.14 8.23
CA GLY A 267 -8.85 -9.66 9.18
C GLY A 267 -10.03 -8.93 8.55
N GLY A 268 -10.39 -9.25 7.31
CA GLY A 268 -11.27 -8.49 6.41
C GLY A 268 -10.47 -7.85 5.27
N GLY A 269 -10.98 -6.76 4.70
CA GLY A 269 -10.32 -6.08 3.59
C GLY A 269 -10.43 -6.84 2.28
N THR A 270 -9.32 -7.03 1.57
CA THR A 270 -9.29 -7.54 0.19
C THR A 270 -8.74 -8.96 0.12
N ILE A 271 -9.25 -9.74 -0.82
CA ILE A 271 -8.65 -10.99 -1.29
C ILE A 271 -8.05 -10.79 -2.69
N ILE A 272 -7.10 -11.65 -3.04
CA ILE A 272 -6.53 -11.76 -4.38
C ILE A 272 -6.92 -13.13 -4.92
N ALA A 273 -7.55 -13.18 -6.09
CA ALA A 273 -7.82 -14.41 -6.82
C ALA A 273 -7.03 -14.42 -8.13
N LEU A 274 -6.58 -15.59 -8.54
CA LEU A 274 -5.85 -15.85 -9.79
C LEU A 274 -6.79 -16.60 -10.74
N ALA A 275 -7.16 -15.98 -11.85
CA ALA A 275 -8.13 -16.53 -12.78
C ALA A 275 -7.84 -16.11 -14.23
N THR A 276 -7.51 -17.09 -15.08
CA THR A 276 -7.33 -16.85 -16.53
C THR A 276 -8.67 -16.63 -17.25
N ASP A 277 -9.76 -17.12 -16.70
CA ASP A 277 -11.12 -16.79 -17.08
C ASP A 277 -11.81 -16.04 -15.92
N PRO A 278 -11.84 -14.71 -15.95
CA PRO A 278 -12.27 -13.92 -14.79
C PRO A 278 -13.79 -13.84 -14.60
N GLU A 279 -14.61 -14.10 -15.64
CA GLU A 279 -16.04 -13.77 -15.61
C GLU A 279 -16.79 -14.55 -14.53
N GLN A 280 -16.61 -15.87 -14.48
CA GLN A 280 -17.28 -16.72 -13.49
C GLN A 280 -16.79 -16.46 -12.06
N VAL A 281 -15.49 -16.16 -11.90
CA VAL A 281 -14.93 -15.81 -10.60
C VAL A 281 -15.48 -14.49 -10.10
N ILE A 282 -15.59 -13.48 -10.97
CA ILE A 282 -16.20 -12.17 -10.64
C ILE A 282 -17.65 -12.35 -10.19
N GLU A 283 -18.44 -13.14 -10.92
CA GLU A 283 -19.83 -13.42 -10.55
C GLU A 283 -19.91 -14.14 -9.20
N ALA A 284 -19.13 -15.18 -8.99
CA ALA A 284 -19.12 -15.95 -7.74
C ALA A 284 -18.76 -15.09 -6.52
N VAL A 285 -17.71 -14.25 -6.61
CA VAL A 285 -17.33 -13.39 -5.47
C VAL A 285 -18.34 -12.26 -5.25
N LYS A 286 -18.99 -11.78 -6.31
CA LYS A 286 -20.06 -10.79 -6.21
C LYS A 286 -21.29 -11.37 -5.48
N ASP A 287 -21.71 -12.56 -5.85
CA ASP A 287 -22.82 -13.27 -5.21
C ASP A 287 -22.52 -13.64 -3.75
N SER A 288 -21.25 -13.85 -3.43
CA SER A 288 -20.76 -14.05 -2.06
C SER A 288 -20.64 -12.77 -1.23
N GLY A 289 -21.00 -11.60 -1.79
CA GLY A 289 -21.09 -10.34 -1.07
C GLY A 289 -19.85 -9.45 -1.15
N ALA A 290 -19.01 -9.61 -2.18
CA ALA A 290 -17.92 -8.67 -2.42
C ALA A 290 -18.48 -7.25 -2.64
N SER A 291 -18.03 -6.30 -1.84
CA SER A 291 -18.48 -4.89 -1.90
C SER A 291 -17.85 -4.11 -3.07
N ARG A 292 -16.65 -4.53 -3.50
CA ARG A 292 -15.93 -3.96 -4.64
C ARG A 292 -15.05 -5.04 -5.28
N ILE A 293 -15.00 -5.04 -6.61
CA ILE A 293 -14.16 -5.93 -7.39
C ILE A 293 -13.32 -5.09 -8.34
N LEU A 294 -12.03 -5.40 -8.42
CA LEU A 294 -11.06 -4.71 -9.26
C LEU A 294 -10.24 -5.74 -10.04
N MET A 295 -9.96 -5.45 -11.30
CA MET A 295 -8.92 -6.12 -12.07
C MET A 295 -7.69 -5.21 -12.03
N PRO A 296 -6.65 -5.54 -11.25
CA PRO A 296 -5.51 -4.67 -11.08
C PRO A 296 -4.73 -4.54 -12.38
N ARG A 297 -4.41 -3.29 -12.74
CA ARG A 297 -3.52 -2.97 -13.85
C ARG A 297 -2.27 -2.34 -13.25
N PRO A 298 -1.12 -3.00 -13.34
CA PRO A 298 0.13 -2.45 -12.84
C PRO A 298 0.42 -1.09 -13.48
N THR A 299 0.66 -0.08 -12.65
CA THR A 299 0.95 1.30 -13.08
C THR A 299 2.32 1.74 -12.59
N PRO A 300 2.95 2.76 -13.20
CA PRO A 300 4.16 3.35 -12.64
C PRO A 300 3.97 3.80 -11.19
N GLY A 301 5.06 3.88 -10.44
CA GLY A 301 5.08 4.40 -9.08
C GLY A 301 4.83 5.90 -8.99
N VAL A 302 5.34 6.52 -7.94
CA VAL A 302 5.20 7.97 -7.75
C VAL A 302 5.91 8.73 -8.87
N THR A 303 5.22 9.72 -9.42
CA THR A 303 5.77 10.67 -10.39
C THR A 303 5.57 12.08 -9.87
N VAL A 304 6.52 12.96 -10.13
CA VAL A 304 6.44 14.38 -9.78
C VAL A 304 6.61 15.18 -11.06
N ARG A 305 5.76 16.18 -11.26
CA ARG A 305 5.85 17.11 -12.39
C ARG A 305 5.78 18.54 -11.86
N GLU A 306 6.53 19.42 -12.48
CA GLU A 306 6.41 20.84 -12.25
C GLU A 306 5.23 21.40 -13.05
N ILE A 307 4.47 22.29 -12.44
CA ILE A 307 3.39 23.04 -13.09
C ILE A 307 3.98 24.30 -13.68
N GLN A 308 4.02 24.37 -15.00
CA GLN A 308 4.62 25.49 -15.74
C GLN A 308 3.60 26.43 -16.35
N THR A 309 2.36 25.98 -16.56
CA THR A 309 1.30 26.74 -17.20
C THR A 309 -0.02 26.67 -16.43
N ASP A 310 -0.91 27.64 -16.69
CA ASP A 310 -2.29 27.61 -16.14
C ASP A 310 -3.07 26.36 -16.59
N SER A 311 -2.74 25.82 -17.77
CA SER A 311 -3.33 24.57 -18.27
C SER A 311 -2.91 23.38 -17.42
N ASP A 312 -1.61 23.28 -17.08
CA ASP A 312 -1.08 22.20 -16.22
C ASP A 312 -1.70 22.27 -14.83
N ARG A 313 -1.87 23.50 -14.32
CA ARG A 313 -2.52 23.73 -13.03
C ARG A 313 -3.95 23.26 -13.02
N LYS A 314 -4.71 23.61 -14.05
CA LYS A 314 -6.10 23.19 -14.18
C LYS A 314 -6.21 21.66 -14.28
N GLU A 315 -5.35 21.02 -15.06
CA GLU A 315 -5.28 19.56 -15.16
C GLU A 315 -5.02 18.90 -13.78
N ALA A 316 -4.08 19.45 -12.99
CA ALA A 316 -3.78 18.96 -11.65
C ALA A 316 -4.97 19.15 -10.69
N GLU A 317 -5.68 20.28 -10.77
CA GLU A 317 -6.88 20.54 -9.97
C GLU A 317 -8.04 19.61 -10.36
N ASP A 318 -8.27 19.38 -11.66
CA ASP A 318 -9.26 18.44 -12.17
C ASP A 318 -8.93 17.00 -11.72
N GLU A 319 -7.64 16.62 -11.75
CA GLU A 319 -7.17 15.32 -11.26
C GLU A 319 -7.44 15.15 -9.76
N LEU A 320 -7.16 16.16 -8.94
CA LEU A 320 -7.47 16.14 -7.50
C LEU A 320 -8.97 16.03 -7.24
N ALA A 321 -9.78 16.84 -7.93
CA ALA A 321 -11.23 16.83 -7.77
C ALA A 321 -11.83 15.46 -8.13
N SER A 322 -11.36 14.83 -9.21
CA SER A 322 -11.81 13.49 -9.62
C SER A 322 -11.50 12.40 -8.60
N ARG A 323 -10.45 12.57 -7.80
CA ARG A 323 -10.04 11.63 -6.75
C ARG A 323 -10.73 11.90 -5.42
N ALA A 324 -10.99 13.16 -5.09
CA ALA A 324 -11.72 13.54 -3.89
C ALA A 324 -13.21 13.14 -3.96
N ALA A 325 -13.84 13.20 -5.13
CA ALA A 325 -15.25 12.85 -5.32
C ALA A 325 -15.57 11.35 -5.09
N GLN A 326 -14.54 10.48 -4.94
CA GLN A 326 -14.71 9.06 -4.62
C GLN A 326 -14.56 8.76 -3.12
N GLU A 327 -14.32 9.77 -2.28
CA GLU A 327 -14.22 9.64 -0.81
C GLU A 327 -15.56 9.41 -0.10
N ASP A 328 -16.70 9.48 -0.79
CA ASP A 328 -18.03 9.19 -0.24
C ASP A 328 -18.23 7.68 0.05
N PHE A 329 -17.37 7.12 0.89
CA PHE A 329 -17.57 5.86 1.57
C PHE A 329 -17.59 6.10 3.10
N HIS A 330 -18.76 6.58 3.56
CA HIS A 330 -19.10 6.59 4.98
C HIS A 330 -19.27 5.18 5.55
#